data_cc93dddbb4a4cf2113be5d92e1446b28
#
_entry.id   cc93dddbb4a4cf2113be5d92e1446b28
#
_cell.length_a   1.000
_cell.length_b   1.000
_cell.length_c   1.000
_cell.angle_alpha   90.00
_cell.angle_beta   90.00
_cell.angle_gamma   90.00
#
_symmetry.space_group_name_H-M   'P 1'
#
loop_
_entity.id
_entity.type
_entity.pdbx_description
1 polymer ?
#
loop_
_entity_poly.entity_id
_entity_poly.type
_entity_poly.pdbx_seq_one_letter_code
_entity_poly.pdbx_strand_id
1 'polypeptide(L)'
;MHSLNTRRGLGLAAAMTLAAGALVAPTGAAAPADPNGSTIDPQAATTLTVHKCEQTDTNGVTEGTGNPDTQVDCKPVPNVEFTITKLDVDLTTYNGWKTLADLKGNVLAAGDHKTTTAHTITTGPDGLATFTNDQTDVGAYLVSETRTPDKVIPAEDFVVTLPMTNPQDTTKWNYNVHVYPKNTLSGVDKQVTDKPAPGSGRDITYTITTSIPKVDFPGGARIKRYEVVDQLDKRIKKDALAPVVKIVGKKEVTLENGTDYNLITAEGTTHNWATIQLTEEGRRKASEERYNGTGDTKLQVTLTAKFDADVNLEGELSNTAGLIPNDSPNFTWDPNRPGTKVPGIPTTPVLSKYGKVVVTKTGTDQLADKTKYNNAEFQVYECTKTDSGATLRDSDTSTPDVVDPLTIGGKKTFTTAGEGKVEINYLRANDYVNGAAKSEDQLTNDDYYCLVETKAPEGYSLQADPLPFRVMAEKAEKKAATEVTVTDVPKNAGFRLPLTGANGVIFLTVAGALLVAGGAVVAYANKRRHVAKH
;
A
#
# COMPACT_ATOMS: atom_id res chain seq x y z
N MET A 1 3.20 13.53 -59.95
CA MET A 1 1.81 13.06 -59.86
C MET A 1 1.75 12.06 -58.75
N HIS A 2 1.28 12.44 -57.61
CA HIS A 2 0.37 11.77 -56.66
C HIS A 2 0.32 12.59 -55.38
N SER A 3 -0.88 12.98 -55.05
CA SER A 3 -1.24 13.90 -54.02
C SER A 3 -1.05 13.29 -52.59
N LEU A 4 -0.32 14.01 -51.76
CA LEU A 4 -0.30 13.78 -50.31
C LEU A 4 -1.58 14.38 -49.70
N ASN A 5 -2.47 13.51 -49.21
CA ASN A 5 -3.54 13.88 -48.31
C ASN A 5 -3.00 13.93 -46.86
N THR A 6 -2.65 15.08 -46.41
CA THR A 6 -2.39 15.37 -44.99
C THR A 6 -3.75 15.55 -44.27
N ARG A 7 -4.21 14.53 -43.61
CA ARG A 7 -5.24 14.70 -42.57
C ARG A 7 -4.57 15.23 -41.31
N ARG A 8 -4.75 16.50 -41.05
CA ARG A 8 -4.48 17.12 -39.76
C ARG A 8 -5.54 16.62 -38.78
N GLY A 9 -5.15 15.77 -37.85
CA GLY A 9 -5.96 15.47 -36.68
C GLY A 9 -5.95 16.70 -35.77
N LEU A 10 -7.09 17.35 -35.59
CA LEU A 10 -7.29 18.27 -34.48
C LEU A 10 -7.42 17.44 -33.20
N GLY A 11 -6.44 17.56 -32.32
CA GLY A 11 -6.59 17.15 -30.92
C GLY A 11 -7.57 18.14 -30.24
N LEU A 12 -8.78 17.69 -29.96
CA LEU A 12 -9.63 18.37 -29.01
C LEU A 12 -9.17 17.99 -27.61
N ALA A 13 -8.58 18.96 -26.90
CA ALA A 13 -8.54 18.90 -25.45
C ALA A 13 -10.00 18.84 -24.96
N ALA A 14 -10.30 18.01 -23.97
CA ALA A 14 -11.57 18.03 -23.26
C ALA A 14 -11.67 19.38 -22.51
N ALA A 15 -11.98 20.40 -23.27
CA ALA A 15 -12.45 21.64 -22.73
C ALA A 15 -13.95 21.52 -22.59
N MET A 16 -14.52 21.97 -21.48
CA MET A 16 -15.90 22.39 -21.50
C MET A 16 -16.09 23.16 -22.80
N THR A 17 -16.79 22.61 -23.77
CA THR A 17 -17.34 23.41 -24.82
C THR A 17 -18.47 24.25 -24.18
N LEU A 18 -18.08 25.37 -23.56
CA LEU A 18 -18.93 26.52 -23.66
C LEU A 18 -19.26 26.58 -25.14
N ALA A 19 -20.51 26.35 -25.51
CA ALA A 19 -20.98 26.60 -26.86
C ALA A 19 -20.72 28.09 -27.16
N ALA A 20 -19.45 28.38 -27.46
CA ALA A 20 -19.07 29.65 -28.06
C ALA A 20 -19.54 29.55 -29.49
N GLY A 21 -20.76 30.01 -29.75
CA GLY A 21 -21.12 30.42 -31.08
C GLY A 21 -19.96 31.25 -31.63
N ALA A 22 -19.46 30.91 -32.81
CA ALA A 22 -18.31 31.53 -33.45
C ALA A 22 -18.33 33.05 -33.25
N LEU A 23 -17.52 33.56 -32.31
CA LEU A 23 -17.24 34.97 -32.18
C LEU A 23 -16.27 35.37 -33.30
N VAL A 24 -16.82 35.71 -34.44
CA VAL A 24 -16.14 36.57 -35.40
C VAL A 24 -16.06 37.94 -34.70
N ALA A 25 -14.89 38.39 -34.35
CA ALA A 25 -14.67 39.72 -33.81
C ALA A 25 -15.07 40.74 -34.86
N PRO A 26 -16.11 41.58 -34.61
CA PRO A 26 -16.33 42.73 -35.41
C PRO A 26 -15.59 43.92 -34.81
N THR A 27 -14.85 44.62 -35.63
CA THR A 27 -14.40 45.97 -35.34
C THR A 27 -15.59 46.86 -34.98
N GLY A 28 -15.68 47.29 -33.72
CA GLY A 28 -16.28 48.50 -33.22
C GLY A 28 -17.70 48.85 -33.67
N ALA A 29 -18.68 47.99 -33.35
CA ALA A 29 -20.07 48.43 -33.19
C ALA A 29 -20.72 47.52 -32.15
N ALA A 30 -21.43 48.10 -31.17
CA ALA A 30 -22.29 47.31 -30.28
C ALA A 30 -23.30 46.55 -31.17
N ALA A 31 -23.30 45.22 -31.05
CA ALA A 31 -24.31 44.42 -31.73
C ALA A 31 -25.71 44.86 -31.21
N PRO A 32 -26.69 45.07 -32.12
CA PRO A 32 -28.05 45.34 -31.67
C PRO A 32 -28.55 44.15 -30.86
N ALA A 33 -29.21 44.42 -29.74
CA ALA A 33 -29.90 43.39 -28.97
C ALA A 33 -30.88 42.68 -29.91
N ASP A 34 -30.76 41.37 -30.05
CA ASP A 34 -31.68 40.53 -30.81
C ASP A 34 -33.03 40.55 -30.07
N PRO A 35 -34.12 41.07 -30.66
CA PRO A 35 -35.42 41.15 -30.01
C PRO A 35 -36.07 39.78 -29.74
N ASN A 36 -35.54 38.71 -30.30
CA ASN A 36 -35.89 37.30 -29.97
C ASN A 36 -34.76 36.60 -29.21
N GLY A 37 -33.79 37.38 -28.72
CA GLY A 37 -32.56 36.88 -28.27
C GLY A 37 -32.66 35.99 -27.05
N SER A 38 -31.83 34.99 -27.07
CA SER A 38 -31.42 34.13 -25.96
C SER A 38 -30.73 34.98 -24.85
N THR A 39 -31.30 36.11 -24.46
CA THR A 39 -30.76 36.91 -23.37
C THR A 39 -31.05 36.20 -22.05
N ILE A 40 -30.02 36.01 -21.23
CA ILE A 40 -30.20 35.47 -19.89
C ILE A 40 -31.11 36.38 -19.08
N ASP A 41 -32.17 35.82 -18.49
CA ASP A 41 -33.00 36.51 -17.51
C ASP A 41 -32.31 36.40 -16.13
N PRO A 42 -31.77 37.53 -15.61
CA PRO A 42 -31.05 37.51 -14.33
C PRO A 42 -31.94 37.25 -13.11
N GLN A 43 -33.25 37.28 -13.28
CA GLN A 43 -34.23 37.03 -12.21
C GLN A 43 -34.87 35.65 -12.32
N ALA A 44 -34.49 34.86 -13.32
CA ALA A 44 -35.03 33.51 -13.48
C ALA A 44 -34.64 32.61 -12.33
N ALA A 45 -35.57 31.82 -11.85
CA ALA A 45 -35.29 30.79 -10.85
C ALA A 45 -34.35 29.74 -11.44
N THR A 46 -33.30 29.40 -10.70
CA THR A 46 -32.30 28.43 -11.11
C THR A 46 -32.29 27.19 -10.20
N THR A 47 -31.96 26.05 -10.75
CA THR A 47 -31.67 24.85 -9.97
C THR A 47 -30.44 24.15 -10.52
N LEU A 48 -29.65 23.55 -9.62
CA LEU A 48 -28.57 22.62 -9.97
C LEU A 48 -28.83 21.31 -9.28
N THR A 49 -29.05 20.24 -10.05
CA THR A 49 -29.19 18.88 -9.54
C THR A 49 -27.96 18.10 -9.88
N VAL A 50 -27.26 17.65 -8.84
CA VAL A 50 -26.10 16.78 -8.94
C VAL A 50 -26.59 15.34 -8.79
N HIS A 51 -26.38 14.52 -9.82
CA HIS A 51 -26.61 13.08 -9.80
C HIS A 51 -25.27 12.39 -9.56
N LYS A 52 -25.01 11.96 -8.34
CA LYS A 52 -23.76 11.30 -7.99
C LYS A 52 -23.79 9.84 -8.31
N CYS A 53 -22.94 9.42 -9.26
CA CYS A 53 -22.90 8.08 -9.78
C CYS A 53 -21.56 7.37 -9.48
N GLU A 54 -21.61 6.04 -9.37
CA GLU A 54 -20.40 5.20 -9.40
C GLU A 54 -19.83 5.21 -10.83
N GLN A 55 -18.51 5.34 -10.95
CA GLN A 55 -17.80 5.14 -12.21
C GLN A 55 -17.73 3.64 -12.52
N THR A 56 -18.41 3.21 -13.54
CA THR A 56 -18.37 1.82 -14.06
C THR A 56 -17.58 1.75 -15.37
N ASP A 57 -17.32 0.55 -15.87
CA ASP A 57 -16.68 0.39 -17.18
C ASP A 57 -17.65 0.72 -18.34
N THR A 58 -18.96 0.70 -18.07
CA THR A 58 -20.02 0.87 -19.07
C THR A 58 -20.63 2.27 -19.11
N ASN A 59 -20.60 3.04 -18.00
CA ASN A 59 -21.29 4.33 -17.95
C ASN A 59 -20.54 5.52 -18.59
N GLY A 60 -19.48 5.23 -19.32
CA GLY A 60 -18.79 6.22 -20.15
C GLY A 60 -18.11 7.36 -19.38
N VAL A 61 -17.45 8.22 -20.14
CA VAL A 61 -16.76 9.44 -19.67
C VAL A 61 -17.13 10.64 -20.57
N THR A 62 -18.34 10.61 -21.17
CA THR A 62 -18.83 11.67 -22.04
C THR A 62 -19.31 12.89 -21.25
N GLU A 63 -19.21 14.07 -21.85
CA GLU A 63 -19.72 15.30 -21.27
C GLU A 63 -21.24 15.25 -21.07
N GLY A 64 -21.70 15.81 -19.95
CA GLY A 64 -23.13 15.97 -19.68
C GLY A 64 -23.73 17.09 -20.52
N THR A 65 -25.02 16.96 -20.85
CA THR A 65 -25.77 17.96 -21.65
C THR A 65 -26.36 19.08 -20.81
N GLY A 66 -26.31 19.00 -19.49
CA GLY A 66 -27.02 19.88 -18.57
C GLY A 66 -28.52 19.58 -18.44
N ASN A 67 -29.05 18.65 -19.21
CA ASN A 67 -30.43 18.17 -19.11
C ASN A 67 -30.54 16.88 -18.31
N PRO A 68 -31.74 16.52 -17.78
CA PRO A 68 -31.98 15.20 -17.23
C PRO A 68 -31.65 14.13 -18.29
N ASP A 69 -30.70 13.26 -17.98
CA ASP A 69 -30.27 12.23 -18.90
C ASP A 69 -30.67 10.84 -18.36
N THR A 70 -31.66 10.23 -19.02
CA THR A 70 -32.15 8.88 -18.69
C THR A 70 -31.29 7.76 -19.28
N GLN A 71 -30.30 8.08 -20.11
CA GLN A 71 -29.37 7.12 -20.71
C GLN A 71 -28.11 6.90 -19.88
N VAL A 72 -27.86 7.72 -18.85
CA VAL A 72 -26.75 7.51 -17.95
C VAL A 72 -27.05 6.33 -17.03
N ASP A 73 -26.28 5.25 -17.16
CA ASP A 73 -26.28 4.14 -16.21
C ASP A 73 -25.68 4.65 -14.88
N CYS A 74 -26.52 5.26 -14.06
CA CYS A 74 -26.15 5.87 -12.81
C CYS A 74 -26.46 4.96 -11.63
N LYS A 75 -25.46 4.22 -11.14
CA LYS A 75 -25.54 3.59 -9.85
C LYS A 75 -25.27 4.65 -8.77
N PRO A 76 -26.27 4.98 -7.92
CA PRO A 76 -26.18 6.12 -7.02
C PRO A 76 -25.11 5.95 -5.94
N VAL A 77 -24.42 7.04 -5.59
CA VAL A 77 -23.47 7.11 -4.46
C VAL A 77 -24.01 8.09 -3.40
N PRO A 78 -24.55 7.58 -2.29
CA PRO A 78 -25.06 8.43 -1.20
C PRO A 78 -23.93 8.95 -0.31
N ASN A 79 -24.28 9.92 0.55
CA ASN A 79 -23.40 10.52 1.58
C ASN A 79 -22.16 11.23 1.02
N VAL A 80 -22.23 11.71 -0.21
CA VAL A 80 -21.22 12.59 -0.80
C VAL A 80 -21.63 14.04 -0.56
N GLU A 81 -20.75 14.83 0.02
CA GLU A 81 -21.01 16.24 0.28
C GLU A 81 -20.50 17.08 -0.89
N PHE A 82 -21.39 17.88 -1.47
CA PHE A 82 -21.07 18.86 -2.50
C PHE A 82 -21.15 20.27 -1.96
N THR A 83 -20.12 21.05 -2.23
CA THR A 83 -20.14 22.51 -2.01
C THR A 83 -20.12 23.21 -3.36
N ILE A 84 -21.10 24.09 -3.59
CA ILE A 84 -21.07 25.03 -4.70
C ILE A 84 -20.60 26.39 -4.19
N THR A 85 -19.64 27.00 -4.89
CA THR A 85 -19.14 28.34 -4.58
C THR A 85 -19.37 29.24 -5.76
N LYS A 86 -20.13 30.32 -5.57
CA LYS A 86 -20.39 31.29 -6.64
C LYS A 86 -19.09 31.98 -7.04
N LEU A 87 -18.89 32.15 -8.35
CA LEU A 87 -17.77 32.90 -8.92
C LEU A 87 -18.17 34.34 -9.15
N ASP A 88 -17.23 35.28 -9.03
CA ASP A 88 -17.39 36.69 -9.36
C ASP A 88 -17.34 36.86 -10.89
N VAL A 89 -18.40 36.37 -11.54
CA VAL A 89 -18.55 36.36 -13.00
C VAL A 89 -20.00 36.70 -13.36
N ASP A 90 -20.22 37.82 -14.06
CA ASP A 90 -21.52 38.24 -14.53
C ASP A 90 -21.83 37.65 -15.92
N LEU A 91 -22.74 36.67 -15.97
CA LEU A 91 -23.14 36.00 -17.20
C LEU A 91 -24.00 36.85 -18.15
N THR A 92 -24.44 38.04 -17.72
CA THR A 92 -25.19 38.96 -18.57
C THR A 92 -24.27 39.84 -19.42
N THR A 93 -22.94 39.74 -19.20
CA THR A 93 -21.94 40.59 -19.85
C THR A 93 -20.95 39.81 -20.71
N TYR A 94 -20.44 40.47 -21.75
CA TYR A 94 -19.34 39.93 -22.56
C TYR A 94 -18.09 39.59 -21.71
N ASN A 95 -17.74 40.47 -20.77
CA ASN A 95 -16.56 40.28 -19.94
C ASN A 95 -16.70 39.05 -19.04
N GLY A 96 -17.88 38.76 -18.52
CA GLY A 96 -18.13 37.55 -17.73
C GLY A 96 -17.90 36.28 -18.56
N TRP A 97 -18.49 36.23 -19.76
CA TRP A 97 -18.26 35.09 -20.67
C TRP A 97 -16.82 34.96 -21.12
N LYS A 98 -16.13 36.11 -21.36
CA LYS A 98 -14.71 36.08 -21.67
C LYS A 98 -13.89 35.52 -20.52
N THR A 99 -14.17 35.91 -19.28
CA THR A 99 -13.51 35.34 -18.10
C THR A 99 -13.66 33.81 -18.04
N LEU A 100 -14.88 33.28 -18.22
CA LEU A 100 -15.14 31.85 -18.25
C LEU A 100 -14.40 31.16 -19.39
N ALA A 101 -14.38 31.76 -20.58
CA ALA A 101 -13.64 31.21 -21.71
C ALA A 101 -12.12 31.19 -21.47
N ASP A 102 -11.57 32.20 -20.81
CA ASP A 102 -10.16 32.30 -20.47
C ASP A 102 -9.77 31.27 -19.38
N LEU A 103 -10.69 30.89 -18.46
CA LEU A 103 -10.49 29.82 -17.48
C LEU A 103 -10.30 28.45 -18.16
N LYS A 104 -10.93 28.22 -19.32
CA LYS A 104 -10.83 26.96 -20.10
C LYS A 104 -11.03 25.69 -19.25
N GLY A 105 -11.94 25.76 -18.28
CA GLY A 105 -12.17 24.66 -17.32
C GLY A 105 -11.05 24.45 -16.28
N ASN A 106 -10.12 25.39 -16.15
CA ASN A 106 -9.09 25.36 -15.12
C ASN A 106 -9.70 25.70 -13.75
N VAL A 107 -9.99 24.69 -12.95
CA VAL A 107 -10.60 24.82 -11.62
C VAL A 107 -9.71 25.55 -10.62
N LEU A 108 -8.38 25.46 -10.76
CA LEU A 108 -7.46 26.23 -9.91
C LEU A 108 -7.57 27.72 -10.19
N ALA A 109 -7.58 28.13 -11.45
CA ALA A 109 -7.81 29.51 -11.84
C ALA A 109 -9.22 29.98 -11.47
N ALA A 110 -10.24 29.11 -11.56
CA ALA A 110 -11.59 29.44 -11.07
C ALA A 110 -11.60 29.73 -9.55
N GLY A 111 -10.69 29.11 -8.80
CA GLY A 111 -10.52 29.37 -7.37
C GLY A 111 -10.21 30.82 -7.03
N ASP A 112 -9.52 31.55 -7.92
CA ASP A 112 -9.16 32.96 -7.74
C ASP A 112 -10.37 33.91 -7.93
N HIS A 113 -11.46 33.42 -8.53
CA HIS A 113 -12.72 34.16 -8.74
C HIS A 113 -13.81 33.78 -7.74
N LYS A 114 -13.52 33.03 -6.68
CA LYS A 114 -14.51 32.65 -5.66
C LYS A 114 -15.04 33.88 -4.91
N THR A 115 -16.36 33.93 -4.76
CA THR A 115 -17.00 34.80 -3.78
C THR A 115 -17.05 34.12 -2.40
N THR A 116 -17.59 34.83 -1.40
CA THR A 116 -17.87 34.25 -0.07
C THR A 116 -19.16 33.43 -0.03
N THR A 117 -19.95 33.43 -1.10
CA THR A 117 -21.23 32.72 -1.16
C THR A 117 -20.98 31.27 -1.53
N ALA A 118 -21.21 30.38 -0.59
CA ALA A 118 -21.09 28.94 -0.75
C ALA A 118 -22.25 28.21 -0.07
N HIS A 119 -22.74 27.17 -0.70
CA HIS A 119 -23.79 26.30 -0.16
C HIS A 119 -23.36 24.83 -0.25
N THR A 120 -23.74 24.05 0.76
CA THR A 120 -23.32 22.66 0.87
C THR A 120 -24.55 21.75 1.03
N ILE A 121 -24.60 20.66 0.26
CA ILE A 121 -25.64 19.63 0.35
C ILE A 121 -24.98 18.25 0.25
N THR A 122 -25.50 17.29 1.02
CA THR A 122 -25.07 15.88 0.98
C THR A 122 -26.06 15.06 0.15
N THR A 123 -25.56 14.16 -0.72
CA THR A 123 -26.40 13.30 -1.55
C THR A 123 -27.24 12.34 -0.70
N GLY A 124 -28.51 12.20 -1.07
CA GLY A 124 -29.44 11.23 -0.49
C GLY A 124 -29.17 9.78 -0.91
N PRO A 125 -30.00 8.82 -0.47
CA PRO A 125 -29.91 7.42 -0.86
C PRO A 125 -29.99 7.18 -2.38
N ASP A 126 -30.62 8.10 -3.11
CA ASP A 126 -30.76 8.12 -4.56
C ASP A 126 -29.56 8.78 -5.27
N GLY A 127 -28.54 9.20 -4.51
CA GLY A 127 -27.36 9.87 -5.04
C GLY A 127 -27.62 11.33 -5.49
N LEU A 128 -28.75 11.93 -5.12
CA LEU A 128 -29.08 13.30 -5.53
C LEU A 128 -28.71 14.35 -4.49
N ALA A 129 -28.21 15.49 -4.97
CA ALA A 129 -28.10 16.74 -4.23
C ALA A 129 -28.63 17.88 -5.11
N THR A 130 -29.71 18.53 -4.69
CA THR A 130 -30.37 19.59 -5.47
C THR A 130 -30.26 20.92 -4.74
N PHE A 131 -29.55 21.86 -5.37
CA PHE A 131 -29.48 23.25 -4.95
C PHE A 131 -30.60 24.02 -5.65
N THR A 132 -31.44 24.66 -4.87
CA THR A 132 -32.62 25.39 -5.35
C THR A 132 -32.40 26.90 -5.38
N ASN A 133 -33.37 27.66 -5.86
CA ASN A 133 -33.31 29.12 -5.98
C ASN A 133 -32.97 29.87 -4.67
N ASP A 134 -33.13 29.24 -3.51
CA ASP A 134 -32.69 29.83 -2.23
C ASP A 134 -31.16 29.76 -2.05
N GLN A 135 -30.47 28.92 -2.84
CA GLN A 135 -29.03 28.65 -2.77
C GLN A 135 -28.32 29.00 -4.08
N THR A 136 -29.08 29.19 -5.17
CA THR A 136 -28.54 29.50 -6.49
C THR A 136 -29.30 30.67 -7.09
N ASP A 137 -28.62 31.46 -7.88
CA ASP A 137 -29.15 32.50 -8.79
C ASP A 137 -28.41 32.39 -10.13
N VAL A 138 -28.69 33.29 -11.05
CA VAL A 138 -27.93 33.33 -12.31
C VAL A 138 -26.47 33.66 -12.03
N GLY A 139 -25.57 32.77 -12.48
CA GLY A 139 -24.14 32.91 -12.23
C GLY A 139 -23.32 31.68 -12.63
N ALA A 140 -22.02 31.76 -12.43
CA ALA A 140 -21.11 30.64 -12.56
C ALA A 140 -20.74 30.09 -11.16
N TYR A 141 -20.60 28.78 -11.06
CA TYR A 141 -20.34 28.09 -9.81
C TYR A 141 -19.20 27.11 -9.95
N LEU A 142 -18.28 27.14 -9.02
CA LEU A 142 -17.34 26.03 -8.80
C LEU A 142 -18.04 24.97 -7.93
N VAL A 143 -18.11 23.76 -8.44
CA VAL A 143 -18.69 22.60 -7.76
C VAL A 143 -17.55 21.70 -7.28
N SER A 144 -17.51 21.45 -5.98
CA SER A 144 -16.46 20.67 -5.33
C SER A 144 -17.07 19.55 -4.49
N GLU A 145 -16.50 18.37 -4.54
CA GLU A 145 -16.78 17.31 -3.56
C GLU A 145 -15.96 17.56 -2.30
N THR A 146 -16.59 18.09 -1.25
CA THR A 146 -15.91 18.46 -0.01
C THR A 146 -15.75 17.30 0.97
N ARG A 147 -16.58 16.27 0.85
CA ARG A 147 -16.48 15.03 1.62
C ARG A 147 -17.06 13.86 0.83
N THR A 148 -16.33 12.75 0.84
CA THR A 148 -16.77 11.47 0.26
C THR A 148 -16.82 10.38 1.35
N PRO A 149 -17.62 9.33 1.16
CA PRO A 149 -17.51 8.11 1.97
C PRO A 149 -16.10 7.52 1.93
N ASP A 150 -15.76 6.72 2.94
CA ASP A 150 -14.47 6.04 3.01
C ASP A 150 -14.19 5.24 1.73
N LYS A 151 -12.93 5.29 1.28
CA LYS A 151 -12.45 4.58 0.09
C LYS A 151 -13.11 4.98 -1.24
N VAL A 152 -13.78 6.12 -1.31
CA VAL A 152 -14.33 6.68 -2.55
C VAL A 152 -13.40 7.76 -3.08
N ILE A 153 -12.92 7.61 -4.32
CA ILE A 153 -12.13 8.66 -4.98
C ILE A 153 -13.08 9.76 -5.44
N PRO A 154 -12.95 11.00 -4.95
CA PRO A 154 -13.78 12.11 -5.37
C PRO A 154 -13.60 12.40 -6.87
N ALA A 155 -14.65 12.89 -7.53
CA ALA A 155 -14.51 13.48 -8.85
C ALA A 155 -13.68 14.77 -8.77
N GLU A 156 -13.10 15.16 -9.91
CA GLU A 156 -12.46 16.48 -10.01
C GLU A 156 -13.50 17.60 -9.84
N ASP A 157 -13.08 18.71 -9.26
CA ASP A 157 -13.89 19.92 -9.21
C ASP A 157 -14.19 20.41 -10.64
N PHE A 158 -15.34 21.04 -10.85
CA PHE A 158 -15.72 21.56 -12.15
C PHE A 158 -16.51 22.85 -12.02
N VAL A 159 -16.55 23.64 -13.11
CA VAL A 159 -17.33 24.87 -13.20
C VAL A 159 -18.63 24.60 -13.96
N VAL A 160 -19.73 25.11 -13.47
CA VAL A 160 -21.04 25.08 -14.13
C VAL A 160 -21.64 26.47 -14.18
N THR A 161 -22.37 26.77 -15.24
CA THR A 161 -23.14 28.02 -15.34
C THR A 161 -24.64 27.75 -15.13
N LEU A 162 -25.31 28.65 -14.48
CA LEU A 162 -26.76 28.69 -14.33
C LEU A 162 -27.25 30.03 -14.93
N PRO A 163 -27.88 30.04 -16.11
CA PRO A 163 -28.23 28.87 -16.93
C PRO A 163 -27.06 28.30 -17.77
N MET A 164 -27.29 27.12 -18.32
CA MET A 164 -26.51 26.55 -19.40
C MET A 164 -27.22 26.69 -20.75
N THR A 165 -26.49 26.66 -21.86
CA THR A 165 -27.09 26.54 -23.19
C THR A 165 -27.83 25.20 -23.28
N ASN A 166 -29.06 25.20 -23.79
CA ASN A 166 -29.78 23.97 -24.05
C ASN A 166 -29.24 23.30 -25.33
N PRO A 167 -28.58 22.14 -25.27
CA PRO A 167 -27.99 21.52 -26.46
C PRO A 167 -29.00 20.97 -27.46
N GLN A 168 -30.28 20.78 -27.04
CA GLN A 168 -31.39 20.35 -27.91
C GLN A 168 -32.08 21.53 -28.61
N ASP A 169 -31.98 22.73 -28.05
CA ASP A 169 -32.50 23.94 -28.62
C ASP A 169 -31.57 25.10 -28.21
N THR A 170 -30.59 25.41 -29.02
CA THR A 170 -29.57 26.43 -28.75
C THR A 170 -30.12 27.84 -28.73
N THR A 171 -31.42 28.03 -29.00
CA THR A 171 -32.10 29.32 -28.87
C THR A 171 -32.63 29.56 -27.45
N LYS A 172 -32.51 28.57 -26.55
CA LYS A 172 -33.04 28.64 -25.19
C LYS A 172 -31.96 28.41 -24.15
N TRP A 173 -32.13 29.02 -23.00
CA TRP A 173 -31.34 28.76 -21.82
C TRP A 173 -32.00 27.69 -20.95
N ASN A 174 -31.13 26.77 -20.41
CA ASN A 174 -31.55 25.80 -19.41
C ASN A 174 -31.22 26.32 -18.01
N TYR A 175 -32.23 26.71 -17.24
CA TYR A 175 -32.11 27.17 -15.86
C TYR A 175 -32.20 26.04 -14.84
N ASN A 176 -32.62 24.85 -15.27
CA ASN A 176 -32.67 23.64 -14.46
C ASN A 176 -31.57 22.66 -14.91
N VAL A 177 -30.39 22.82 -14.36
CA VAL A 177 -29.19 22.14 -14.83
C VAL A 177 -28.96 20.83 -14.06
N HIS A 178 -28.69 19.76 -14.79
CA HIS A 178 -28.36 18.43 -14.26
C HIS A 178 -26.93 18.08 -14.62
N VAL A 179 -26.16 17.61 -13.62
CA VAL A 179 -24.77 17.17 -13.78
C VAL A 179 -24.58 15.77 -13.19
N TYR A 180 -23.69 14.98 -13.79
CA TYR A 180 -23.49 13.56 -13.46
C TYR A 180 -22.03 13.25 -13.11
N PRO A 181 -21.47 13.84 -12.04
CA PRO A 181 -20.12 13.52 -11.61
C PRO A 181 -20.02 12.06 -11.15
N LYS A 182 -18.96 11.36 -11.57
CA LYS A 182 -18.79 9.94 -11.31
C LYS A 182 -17.59 9.70 -10.40
N ASN A 183 -17.78 8.90 -9.34
CA ASN A 183 -16.70 8.49 -8.45
C ASN A 183 -16.23 7.07 -8.75
N THR A 184 -14.92 6.90 -8.77
CA THR A 184 -14.33 5.58 -8.74
C THR A 184 -14.44 5.04 -7.31
N LEU A 185 -15.11 3.90 -7.11
CA LEU A 185 -15.03 3.18 -5.86
C LEU A 185 -13.62 2.65 -5.71
N SER A 186 -12.90 3.16 -4.74
CA SER A 186 -11.49 2.90 -4.58
C SER A 186 -11.25 1.61 -3.83
N GLY A 187 -10.46 0.69 -4.44
CA GLY A 187 -9.63 -0.18 -3.63
C GLY A 187 -8.27 0.50 -3.41
N VAL A 188 -8.04 1.07 -2.26
CA VAL A 188 -6.69 1.30 -1.76
C VAL A 188 -6.43 0.21 -0.74
N ASP A 189 -5.55 -0.73 -1.08
CA ASP A 189 -5.21 -1.87 -0.24
C ASP A 189 -3.71 -1.90 0.02
N LYS A 190 -3.35 -2.40 1.19
CA LYS A 190 -1.96 -2.61 1.56
C LYS A 190 -1.82 -3.96 2.22
N GLN A 191 -0.80 -4.68 1.78
CA GLN A 191 -0.43 -5.97 2.33
C GLN A 191 1.02 -5.94 2.79
N VAL A 192 1.34 -6.76 3.76
CA VAL A 192 2.72 -6.99 4.21
C VAL A 192 3.08 -8.46 4.04
N THR A 193 4.28 -8.71 3.54
CA THR A 193 4.92 -10.01 3.53
C THR A 193 6.16 -9.91 4.40
N ASP A 194 6.08 -10.45 5.60
CA ASP A 194 7.12 -10.41 6.63
C ASP A 194 7.65 -11.81 6.99
N LYS A 195 7.17 -12.84 6.32
CA LYS A 195 7.83 -14.13 6.32
C LYS A 195 9.08 -13.97 5.46
N PRO A 196 10.29 -14.07 6.02
CA PRO A 196 11.50 -13.89 5.24
C PRO A 196 11.52 -14.87 4.08
N ALA A 197 11.83 -14.38 2.88
CA ALA A 197 12.25 -15.26 1.81
C ALA A 197 13.56 -15.95 2.25
N PRO A 198 13.81 -17.17 1.84
CA PRO A 198 15.06 -17.86 2.14
C PRO A 198 16.27 -16.96 1.86
N GLY A 199 17.15 -16.77 2.86
CA GLY A 199 18.37 -15.96 2.75
C GLY A 199 18.23 -14.45 3.01
N SER A 200 17.03 -13.89 3.13
CA SER A 200 16.85 -12.42 3.32
C SER A 200 16.84 -11.96 4.79
N GLY A 201 16.63 -12.85 5.71
CA GLY A 201 16.74 -12.68 7.17
C GLY A 201 15.88 -11.62 7.84
N ARG A 202 15.61 -10.47 7.22
CA ARG A 202 14.93 -9.33 7.87
C ARG A 202 14.13 -8.44 6.90
N ASP A 203 14.08 -8.77 5.62
CA ASP A 203 13.38 -7.95 4.66
C ASP A 203 11.86 -8.10 4.84
N ILE A 204 11.17 -6.96 4.89
CA ILE A 204 9.72 -6.88 4.90
C ILE A 204 9.30 -6.30 3.56
N THR A 205 8.37 -6.93 2.89
CA THR A 205 7.83 -6.42 1.64
C THR A 205 6.42 -5.89 1.86
N TYR A 206 6.19 -4.64 1.47
CA TYR A 206 4.87 -4.02 1.43
C TYR A 206 4.39 -3.96 0.00
N THR A 207 3.17 -4.40 -0.24
CA THR A 207 2.49 -4.29 -1.53
C THR A 207 1.28 -3.37 -1.38
N ILE A 208 1.30 -2.25 -2.10
CA ILE A 208 0.21 -1.26 -2.10
C ILE A 208 -0.46 -1.36 -3.46
N THR A 209 -1.77 -1.56 -3.46
CA THR A 209 -2.58 -1.65 -4.68
C THR A 209 -3.64 -0.56 -4.67
N THR A 210 -3.68 0.24 -5.74
CA THR A 210 -4.56 1.41 -5.82
C THR A 210 -5.36 1.42 -7.12
N SER A 211 -6.63 1.86 -7.05
CA SER A 211 -7.48 2.02 -8.22
C SER A 211 -7.05 3.21 -9.05
N ILE A 212 -7.06 3.05 -10.38
CA ILE A 212 -6.78 4.12 -11.33
C ILE A 212 -8.12 4.70 -11.82
N PRO A 213 -8.36 6.03 -11.69
CA PRO A 213 -9.54 6.69 -12.24
C PRO A 213 -9.61 6.53 -13.76
N LYS A 214 -10.83 6.31 -14.28
CA LYS A 214 -11.06 6.27 -15.74
C LYS A 214 -11.29 7.70 -16.25
N VAL A 215 -10.53 8.08 -17.25
CA VAL A 215 -10.65 9.37 -17.95
C VAL A 215 -10.89 9.15 -19.44
N ASP A 216 -11.40 10.16 -20.15
CA ASP A 216 -11.59 10.11 -21.61
C ASP A 216 -10.23 10.25 -22.33
N PHE A 217 -9.45 9.17 -22.34
CA PHE A 217 -8.14 9.12 -22.95
C PHE A 217 -8.13 9.46 -24.45
N PRO A 218 -9.06 8.94 -25.28
CA PRO A 218 -9.16 9.34 -26.69
C PRO A 218 -9.51 10.82 -26.88
N GLY A 219 -10.33 11.39 -26.00
CA GLY A 219 -10.67 12.82 -25.97
C GLY A 219 -9.53 13.73 -25.52
N GLY A 220 -8.39 13.14 -25.14
CA GLY A 220 -7.24 13.90 -24.67
C GLY A 220 -7.14 14.07 -23.15
N ALA A 221 -8.14 13.64 -22.38
CA ALA A 221 -8.10 13.72 -20.93
C ALA A 221 -6.98 12.84 -20.34
N ARG A 222 -6.37 13.36 -19.27
CA ARG A 222 -5.30 12.67 -18.52
C ARG A 222 -5.56 12.87 -17.03
N ILE A 223 -5.13 11.88 -16.24
CA ILE A 223 -5.05 12.04 -14.79
C ILE A 223 -4.05 13.17 -14.51
N LYS A 224 -4.47 14.20 -13.78
CA LYS A 224 -3.66 15.41 -13.55
C LYS A 224 -2.64 15.22 -12.44
N ARG A 225 -2.99 14.47 -11.40
CA ARG A 225 -2.12 14.11 -10.28
C ARG A 225 -2.39 12.69 -9.83
N TYR A 226 -1.33 11.94 -9.51
CA TYR A 226 -1.46 10.61 -8.92
C TYR A 226 -0.22 10.29 -8.11
N GLU A 227 -0.41 10.10 -6.81
CA GLU A 227 0.68 9.83 -5.88
C GLU A 227 0.27 8.73 -4.90
N VAL A 228 1.19 7.80 -4.64
CA VAL A 228 1.09 6.81 -3.57
C VAL A 228 2.10 7.19 -2.51
N VAL A 229 1.61 7.46 -1.30
CA VAL A 229 2.43 7.92 -0.17
C VAL A 229 2.48 6.82 0.87
N ASP A 230 3.67 6.37 1.24
CA ASP A 230 3.89 5.36 2.26
C ASP A 230 4.49 5.99 3.52
N GLN A 231 3.81 5.80 4.65
CA GLN A 231 4.24 6.20 5.98
C GLN A 231 5.03 5.07 6.62
N LEU A 232 6.35 5.12 6.48
CA LEU A 232 7.28 4.10 6.92
C LEU A 232 7.64 4.25 8.40
N ASP A 233 7.81 3.15 9.11
CA ASP A 233 8.43 3.17 10.43
C ASP A 233 9.83 3.82 10.37
N LYS A 234 10.20 4.59 11.41
CA LYS A 234 11.49 5.29 11.50
C LYS A 234 12.70 4.37 11.36
N ARG A 235 12.54 3.10 11.72
CA ARG A 235 13.60 2.08 11.65
C ARG A 235 13.89 1.60 10.21
N ILE A 236 13.03 1.92 9.25
CA ILE A 236 13.20 1.56 7.84
C ILE A 236 14.14 2.58 7.17
N LYS A 237 15.15 2.08 6.47
CA LYS A 237 16.10 2.89 5.69
C LYS A 237 15.42 3.46 4.46
N LYS A 238 14.97 4.71 4.54
CA LYS A 238 14.28 5.38 3.43
C LYS A 238 15.13 5.51 2.17
N ASP A 239 16.46 5.63 2.32
CA ASP A 239 17.40 5.83 1.21
C ASP A 239 17.81 4.50 0.54
N ALA A 240 17.40 3.35 1.10
CA ALA A 240 17.63 2.02 0.54
C ALA A 240 16.38 1.41 -0.11
N LEU A 241 15.32 2.20 -0.28
CA LEU A 241 14.10 1.75 -0.94
C LEU A 241 14.33 1.66 -2.46
N ALA A 242 13.95 0.51 -3.01
CA ALA A 242 13.93 0.28 -4.47
C ALA A 242 12.52 -0.22 -4.84
N PRO A 243 11.55 0.70 -5.05
CA PRO A 243 10.20 0.29 -5.36
C PRO A 243 10.11 -0.35 -6.74
N VAL A 244 9.29 -1.38 -6.85
CA VAL A 244 8.81 -1.90 -8.12
C VAL A 244 7.40 -1.38 -8.32
N VAL A 245 7.19 -0.58 -9.36
CA VAL A 245 5.91 0.05 -9.68
C VAL A 245 5.36 -0.53 -10.97
N LYS A 246 4.13 -1.02 -10.94
CA LYS A 246 3.49 -1.66 -12.08
C LYS A 246 2.05 -1.19 -12.25
N ILE A 247 1.59 -1.12 -13.49
CA ILE A 247 0.17 -1.11 -13.79
C ILE A 247 -0.20 -2.57 -14.07
N VAL A 248 -1.14 -3.10 -13.29
CA VAL A 248 -1.61 -4.49 -13.38
C VAL A 248 -3.07 -4.51 -13.81
N GLY A 249 -3.42 -5.42 -14.73
CA GLY A 249 -4.75 -5.52 -15.27
C GLY A 249 -4.78 -6.53 -16.43
N LYS A 250 -5.36 -6.15 -17.55
CA LYS A 250 -5.40 -7.00 -18.77
C LYS A 250 -3.99 -7.35 -19.26
N LYS A 251 -3.06 -6.45 -19.10
CA LYS A 251 -1.61 -6.66 -19.25
C LYS A 251 -0.88 -6.02 -18.06
N GLU A 252 0.36 -6.40 -17.86
CA GLU A 252 1.25 -5.80 -16.87
C GLU A 252 2.22 -4.84 -17.56
N VAL A 253 2.34 -3.62 -17.01
CA VAL A 253 3.27 -2.60 -17.48
C VAL A 253 4.13 -2.17 -16.32
N THR A 254 5.43 -2.44 -16.37
CA THR A 254 6.38 -1.95 -15.37
C THR A 254 6.72 -0.48 -15.66
N LEU A 255 6.69 0.34 -14.63
CA LEU A 255 7.02 1.77 -14.69
C LEU A 255 8.46 2.00 -14.23
N GLU A 256 9.13 2.98 -14.83
CA GLU A 256 10.53 3.31 -14.58
C GLU A 256 10.68 4.58 -13.74
N ASN A 257 11.52 4.50 -12.69
CA ASN A 257 11.85 5.65 -11.87
C ASN A 257 12.60 6.71 -12.68
N GLY A 258 12.24 7.97 -12.50
CA GLY A 258 12.79 9.12 -13.26
C GLY A 258 12.13 9.34 -14.63
N THR A 259 11.46 8.33 -15.19
CA THR A 259 10.71 8.43 -16.46
C THR A 259 9.21 8.46 -16.20
N ASP A 260 8.67 7.44 -15.55
CA ASP A 260 7.24 7.25 -15.34
C ASP A 260 6.80 7.70 -13.95
N TYR A 261 7.69 7.63 -12.98
CA TYR A 261 7.45 8.15 -11.63
C TYR A 261 8.73 8.70 -11.02
N ASN A 262 8.57 9.52 -9.99
CA ASN A 262 9.65 9.95 -9.12
C ASN A 262 9.46 9.31 -7.74
N LEU A 263 10.52 8.68 -7.22
CA LEU A 263 10.59 8.30 -5.81
C LEU A 263 11.13 9.49 -5.03
N ILE A 264 10.31 10.02 -4.12
CA ILE A 264 10.70 11.10 -3.20
C ILE A 264 10.66 10.53 -1.79
N THR A 265 11.79 10.56 -1.09
CA THR A 265 11.88 10.11 0.31
C THR A 265 12.12 11.30 1.22
N ALA A 266 11.49 11.29 2.38
CA ALA A 266 11.64 12.34 3.37
C ALA A 266 11.67 11.76 4.78
N GLU A 267 12.34 12.49 5.67
CA GLU A 267 12.34 12.20 7.09
C GLU A 267 11.32 13.09 7.80
N GLY A 268 10.30 12.50 8.40
CA GLY A 268 9.35 13.21 9.25
C GLY A 268 9.70 13.05 10.73
N THR A 269 8.93 13.66 11.62
CA THR A 269 9.20 13.62 13.07
C THR A 269 9.05 12.21 13.65
N THR A 270 7.97 11.51 13.30
CA THR A 270 7.61 10.20 13.87
C THR A 270 7.80 9.05 12.88
N HIS A 271 7.82 9.32 11.58
CA HIS A 271 7.89 8.34 10.51
C HIS A 271 8.85 8.81 9.43
N ASN A 272 9.37 7.87 8.67
CA ASN A 272 9.95 8.14 7.36
C ASN A 272 8.86 8.07 6.29
N TRP A 273 9.08 8.69 5.14
CA TRP A 273 8.09 8.78 4.09
C TRP A 273 8.68 8.40 2.74
N ALA A 274 7.90 7.71 1.96
CA ALA A 274 8.18 7.46 0.55
C ALA A 274 6.97 7.85 -0.29
N THR A 275 7.17 8.73 -1.26
CA THR A 275 6.14 9.15 -2.21
C THR A 275 6.51 8.66 -3.60
N ILE A 276 5.64 7.88 -4.20
CA ILE A 276 5.67 7.49 -5.61
C ILE A 276 4.77 8.47 -6.35
N GLN A 277 5.38 9.45 -6.99
CA GLN A 277 4.67 10.48 -7.74
C GLN A 277 4.74 10.17 -9.24
N LEU A 278 3.61 9.86 -9.87
CA LEU A 278 3.59 9.62 -11.31
C LEU A 278 3.92 10.92 -12.06
N THR A 279 4.87 10.83 -12.99
CA THR A 279 5.19 11.90 -13.95
C THR A 279 4.06 12.08 -14.96
N GLU A 280 4.14 13.03 -15.85
CA GLU A 280 3.20 13.19 -16.96
C GLU A 280 3.11 11.90 -17.80
N GLU A 281 4.26 11.29 -18.11
CA GLU A 281 4.32 10.04 -18.89
C GLU A 281 3.72 8.86 -18.10
N GLY A 282 3.99 8.73 -16.81
CA GLY A 282 3.38 7.70 -15.98
C GLY A 282 1.87 7.85 -15.88
N ARG A 283 1.37 9.08 -15.73
CA ARG A 283 -0.08 9.36 -15.73
C ARG A 283 -0.71 9.10 -17.10
N ARG A 284 0.00 9.38 -18.19
CA ARG A 284 -0.43 9.04 -19.55
C ARG A 284 -0.61 7.53 -19.69
N LYS A 285 0.41 6.74 -19.30
CA LYS A 285 0.33 5.27 -19.33
C LYS A 285 -0.81 4.75 -18.46
N ALA A 286 -0.95 5.27 -17.23
CA ALA A 286 -2.03 4.86 -16.33
C ALA A 286 -3.42 5.18 -16.92
N SER A 287 -3.60 6.35 -17.53
CA SER A 287 -4.84 6.76 -18.19
C SER A 287 -5.18 5.84 -19.37
N GLU A 288 -4.19 5.53 -20.20
CA GLU A 288 -4.31 4.65 -21.37
C GLU A 288 -4.69 3.22 -20.97
N GLU A 289 -3.93 2.63 -20.04
CA GLU A 289 -4.17 1.26 -19.59
C GLU A 289 -5.53 1.12 -18.89
N ARG A 290 -5.93 2.12 -18.09
CA ARG A 290 -7.25 2.13 -17.43
C ARG A 290 -8.39 2.30 -18.43
N TYR A 291 -8.21 3.12 -19.46
CA TYR A 291 -9.22 3.31 -20.50
C TYR A 291 -9.43 2.04 -21.33
N ASN A 292 -8.33 1.38 -21.74
CA ASN A 292 -8.34 0.17 -22.55
C ASN A 292 -8.61 -1.11 -21.73
N GLY A 293 -8.53 -1.03 -20.41
CA GLY A 293 -8.76 -2.11 -19.46
C GLY A 293 -10.14 -2.08 -18.84
N THR A 294 -10.23 -2.69 -17.66
CA THR A 294 -11.42 -2.75 -16.82
C THR A 294 -11.18 -2.06 -15.47
N GLY A 295 -12.19 -2.02 -14.60
CA GLY A 295 -12.06 -1.60 -13.19
C GLY A 295 -11.01 -2.35 -12.39
N ASP A 296 -10.57 -3.52 -12.87
CA ASP A 296 -9.49 -4.30 -12.26
C ASP A 296 -8.08 -3.77 -12.61
N THR A 297 -7.98 -2.80 -13.53
CA THR A 297 -6.71 -2.12 -13.81
C THR A 297 -6.30 -1.28 -12.62
N LYS A 298 -5.16 -1.61 -11.99
CA LYS A 298 -4.66 -1.03 -10.74
C LYS A 298 -3.21 -0.57 -10.91
N LEU A 299 -2.80 0.40 -10.10
CA LEU A 299 -1.38 0.63 -9.84
C LEU A 299 -0.97 -0.21 -8.64
N GLN A 300 0.13 -0.95 -8.78
CA GLN A 300 0.74 -1.74 -7.71
C GLN A 300 2.14 -1.21 -7.43
N VAL A 301 2.41 -0.93 -6.17
CA VAL A 301 3.73 -0.52 -5.66
C VAL A 301 4.22 -1.58 -4.69
N THR A 302 5.36 -2.18 -4.98
CA THR A 302 6.03 -3.13 -4.08
C THR A 302 7.26 -2.46 -3.50
N LEU A 303 7.33 -2.36 -2.17
CA LEU A 303 8.43 -1.78 -1.41
C LEU A 303 9.08 -2.83 -0.54
N THR A 304 10.40 -3.02 -0.68
CA THR A 304 11.17 -3.87 0.24
C THR A 304 11.84 -2.98 1.29
N ALA A 305 11.43 -3.17 2.55
CA ALA A 305 11.98 -2.44 3.68
C ALA A 305 13.33 -3.03 4.09
N LYS A 306 14.35 -2.17 4.16
CA LYS A 306 15.69 -2.50 4.66
C LYS A 306 15.90 -1.87 6.03
N PHE A 307 16.68 -2.54 6.87
CA PHE A 307 16.99 -2.09 8.23
C PHE A 307 18.51 -2.08 8.44
N ASP A 308 18.99 -1.23 9.35
CA ASP A 308 20.37 -1.34 9.81
C ASP A 308 20.55 -2.61 10.67
N ALA A 309 21.75 -3.17 10.65
CA ALA A 309 22.03 -4.46 11.31
C ALA A 309 21.80 -4.39 12.83
N ASP A 310 22.00 -3.21 13.42
CA ASP A 310 21.92 -2.95 14.86
C ASP A 310 20.57 -2.31 15.28
N VAL A 311 19.65 -2.05 14.34
CA VAL A 311 18.37 -1.41 14.68
C VAL A 311 17.51 -2.33 15.54
N ASN A 312 16.87 -1.77 16.56
CA ASN A 312 15.92 -2.52 17.40
C ASN A 312 14.57 -2.65 16.72
N LEU A 313 14.20 -3.88 16.29
CA LEU A 313 12.89 -4.18 15.72
C LEU A 313 11.87 -4.69 16.75
N GLU A 314 12.27 -4.83 18.03
CA GLU A 314 11.37 -5.35 19.05
C GLU A 314 10.07 -4.55 19.14
N GLY A 315 8.96 -5.28 19.27
CA GLY A 315 7.61 -4.71 19.32
C GLY A 315 6.91 -4.76 17.97
N GLU A 316 6.15 -3.73 17.70
CA GLU A 316 5.30 -3.61 16.52
C GLU A 316 5.91 -2.67 15.48
N LEU A 317 5.83 -3.07 14.23
CA LEU A 317 6.06 -2.23 13.06
C LEU A 317 4.71 -1.98 12.38
N SER A 318 4.24 -0.75 12.41
CA SER A 318 3.00 -0.33 11.74
C SER A 318 3.36 0.41 10.44
N ASN A 319 2.63 0.09 9.37
CA ASN A 319 2.81 0.76 8.10
C ASN A 319 1.47 1.04 7.42
N THR A 320 1.26 2.30 7.01
CA THR A 320 0.03 2.79 6.37
C THR A 320 0.40 3.52 5.09
N ALA A 321 -0.36 3.33 4.03
CA ALA A 321 -0.21 4.10 2.80
C ALA A 321 -1.42 4.99 2.53
N GLY A 322 -1.26 6.00 1.69
CA GLY A 322 -2.32 6.87 1.21
C GLY A 322 -2.25 7.06 -0.30
N LEU A 323 -3.40 7.25 -0.90
CA LEU A 323 -3.54 7.57 -2.32
C LEU A 323 -3.99 9.01 -2.50
N ILE A 324 -3.28 9.78 -3.32
CA ILE A 324 -3.70 11.07 -3.86
C ILE A 324 -4.02 10.84 -5.34
N PRO A 325 -5.30 10.69 -5.70
CA PRO A 325 -5.71 10.19 -7.02
C PRO A 325 -5.90 11.27 -8.08
N ASN A 326 -5.97 12.54 -7.68
CA ASN A 326 -6.21 13.69 -8.54
C ASN A 326 -5.68 14.99 -7.90
N ASP A 327 -5.89 16.12 -8.56
CA ASP A 327 -5.44 17.45 -8.12
C ASP A 327 -6.49 18.24 -7.32
N SER A 328 -7.50 17.57 -6.76
CA SER A 328 -8.49 18.23 -5.90
C SER A 328 -7.81 19.00 -4.76
N PRO A 329 -8.25 20.24 -4.46
CA PRO A 329 -7.74 21.03 -3.34
C PRO A 329 -7.85 20.35 -1.97
N ASN A 330 -8.69 19.32 -1.86
CA ASN A 330 -8.82 18.51 -0.64
C ASN A 330 -7.60 17.62 -0.37
N PHE A 331 -6.75 17.39 -1.37
CA PHE A 331 -5.54 16.59 -1.24
C PHE A 331 -4.30 17.48 -1.13
N THR A 332 -4.07 18.03 0.06
CA THR A 332 -2.86 18.80 0.34
C THR A 332 -1.72 17.87 0.77
N TRP A 333 -0.63 17.86 0.03
CA TRP A 333 0.57 17.10 0.34
C TRP A 333 1.81 17.72 -0.28
N ASP A 334 2.84 17.91 0.54
CA ASP A 334 4.19 18.25 0.08
C ASP A 334 5.14 17.12 0.50
N PRO A 335 5.66 16.32 -0.43
CA PRO A 335 6.55 15.20 -0.11
C PRO A 335 7.87 15.63 0.52
N ASN A 336 8.28 16.90 0.37
CA ASN A 336 9.51 17.44 0.98
C ASN A 336 9.27 17.99 2.40
N ARG A 337 8.00 18.16 2.79
CA ARG A 337 7.58 18.65 4.11
C ARG A 337 6.44 17.79 4.67
N PRO A 338 6.71 16.50 4.92
CA PRO A 338 5.68 15.58 5.35
C PRO A 338 5.13 15.98 6.73
N GLY A 339 3.81 15.87 6.86
CA GLY A 339 3.12 16.01 8.14
C GLY A 339 3.27 14.79 9.03
N THR A 340 2.34 14.61 9.96
CA THR A 340 2.28 13.43 10.84
C THR A 340 1.19 12.44 10.42
N LYS A 341 0.27 12.85 9.56
CA LYS A 341 -0.86 12.03 9.08
C LYS A 341 -0.64 11.59 7.65
N VAL A 342 -1.08 10.39 7.33
CA VAL A 342 -1.12 9.87 5.96
C VAL A 342 -2.06 10.75 5.12
N PRO A 343 -1.59 11.30 3.99
CA PRO A 343 -2.41 12.15 3.15
C PRO A 343 -3.33 11.33 2.23
N GLY A 344 -4.33 12.00 1.68
CA GLY A 344 -5.23 11.41 0.68
C GLY A 344 -6.18 10.38 1.27
N ILE A 345 -6.39 9.29 0.55
CA ILE A 345 -7.26 8.18 0.93
C ILE A 345 -6.38 7.11 1.60
N PRO A 346 -6.46 6.90 2.92
CA PRO A 346 -5.56 6.00 3.63
C PRO A 346 -5.98 4.52 3.47
N THR A 347 -4.97 3.64 3.54
CA THR A 347 -5.19 2.20 3.73
C THR A 347 -5.48 1.89 5.19
N THR A 348 -6.00 0.70 5.47
CA THR A 348 -5.87 0.11 6.80
C THR A 348 -4.38 -0.11 7.09
N PRO A 349 -3.89 0.18 8.31
CA PRO A 349 -2.52 -0.15 8.69
C PRO A 349 -2.25 -1.66 8.61
N VAL A 350 -1.06 -2.03 8.11
CA VAL A 350 -0.55 -3.39 8.22
C VAL A 350 0.51 -3.44 9.31
N LEU A 351 0.58 -4.55 10.02
CA LEU A 351 1.43 -4.72 11.18
C LEU A 351 2.37 -5.90 10.99
N SER A 352 3.60 -5.78 11.53
CA SER A 352 4.51 -6.89 11.76
C SER A 352 4.97 -6.87 13.20
N LYS A 353 5.13 -8.03 13.84
CA LYS A 353 5.45 -8.13 15.27
C LYS A 353 6.72 -8.93 15.49
N TYR A 354 7.65 -8.33 16.22
CA TYR A 354 8.97 -8.88 16.49
C TYR A 354 9.23 -8.92 17.99
N GLY A 355 9.69 -10.07 18.45
CA GLY A 355 10.05 -10.29 19.85
C GLY A 355 11.47 -10.83 20.00
N LYS A 356 11.77 -11.34 21.18
CA LYS A 356 13.06 -11.85 21.55
C LYS A 356 12.96 -13.17 22.28
N VAL A 357 14.08 -13.91 22.26
CA VAL A 357 14.30 -15.05 23.11
C VAL A 357 15.52 -14.82 24.00
N VAL A 358 15.39 -15.15 25.27
CA VAL A 358 16.50 -15.24 26.21
C VAL A 358 16.86 -16.70 26.38
N VAL A 359 18.05 -17.06 25.94
CA VAL A 359 18.61 -18.38 26.12
C VAL A 359 19.39 -18.40 27.42
N THR A 360 19.05 -19.30 28.34
CA THR A 360 19.77 -19.53 29.57
C THR A 360 20.45 -20.88 29.48
N LYS A 361 21.77 -20.87 29.50
CA LYS A 361 22.62 -22.09 29.53
C LYS A 361 22.81 -22.56 30.96
N THR A 362 22.64 -23.85 31.15
CA THR A 362 22.83 -24.51 32.47
C THR A 362 23.56 -25.85 32.29
N GLY A 363 23.97 -26.46 33.41
CA GLY A 363 24.47 -27.81 33.46
C GLY A 363 23.63 -28.69 34.37
N THR A 364 23.62 -30.00 34.18
CA THR A 364 22.98 -30.97 35.09
C THR A 364 23.58 -30.95 36.49
N ASP A 365 24.80 -30.43 36.65
CA ASP A 365 25.53 -30.22 37.90
C ASP A 365 25.02 -29.00 38.69
N GLN A 366 24.21 -28.14 38.07
CA GLN A 366 23.56 -26.95 38.69
C GLN A 366 24.54 -26.06 39.48
N LEU A 367 25.70 -25.75 38.92
CA LEU A 367 26.71 -24.94 39.59
C LEU A 367 26.14 -23.59 40.05
N ALA A 368 26.57 -23.15 41.23
CA ALA A 368 26.23 -21.81 41.76
C ALA A 368 26.85 -20.68 40.92
N ASP A 369 28.10 -20.88 40.47
CA ASP A 369 28.80 -19.98 39.56
C ASP A 369 28.28 -20.15 38.12
N LYS A 370 27.33 -19.31 37.73
CA LYS A 370 26.72 -19.36 36.40
C LYS A 370 27.65 -18.89 35.28
N THR A 371 28.78 -18.26 35.60
CA THR A 371 29.78 -17.85 34.59
C THR A 371 30.43 -19.06 33.90
N LYS A 372 30.37 -20.24 34.49
CA LYS A 372 30.82 -21.50 33.92
C LYS A 372 30.04 -21.91 32.66
N TYR A 373 28.86 -21.35 32.46
CA TYR A 373 28.03 -21.59 31.28
C TYR A 373 28.20 -20.52 30.18
N ASN A 374 29.17 -19.61 30.32
CA ASN A 374 29.51 -18.65 29.29
C ASN A 374 30.23 -19.29 28.11
N ASN A 375 30.28 -18.58 26.98
CA ASN A 375 30.91 -18.98 25.72
C ASN A 375 30.29 -20.21 25.04
N ALA A 376 29.04 -20.55 25.39
CA ALA A 376 28.22 -21.43 24.55
C ALA A 376 27.76 -20.64 23.32
N GLU A 377 27.77 -21.27 22.16
CA GLU A 377 27.36 -20.65 20.89
C GLU A 377 26.10 -21.30 20.35
N PHE A 378 25.16 -20.47 19.91
CA PHE A 378 23.87 -20.90 19.41
C PHE A 378 23.59 -20.32 18.03
N GLN A 379 22.87 -21.09 17.23
CA GLN A 379 22.26 -20.63 15.97
C GLN A 379 20.75 -20.86 16.02
N VAL A 380 20.00 -20.04 15.29
CA VAL A 380 18.53 -20.15 15.18
C VAL A 380 18.16 -20.55 13.77
N TYR A 381 17.24 -21.49 13.68
CA TYR A 381 16.71 -22.01 12.42
C TYR A 381 15.18 -21.92 12.42
N GLU A 382 14.55 -21.89 11.26
CA GLU A 382 13.17 -22.35 11.14
C GLU A 382 13.14 -23.88 11.23
N CYS A 383 12.10 -24.43 11.81
CA CYS A 383 12.01 -25.89 11.94
C CYS A 383 10.57 -26.41 11.98
N THR A 384 10.44 -27.69 11.73
CA THR A 384 9.21 -28.46 11.96
C THR A 384 9.36 -29.23 13.26
N LYS A 385 8.49 -28.98 14.25
CA LYS A 385 8.45 -29.76 15.47
C LYS A 385 7.90 -31.15 15.18
N THR A 386 8.55 -32.19 15.75
CA THR A 386 8.13 -33.60 15.66
C THR A 386 7.85 -34.17 17.04
N ASP A 387 7.28 -35.35 17.11
CA ASP A 387 7.00 -36.02 18.40
C ASP A 387 8.27 -36.33 19.18
N SER A 388 9.42 -36.53 18.50
CA SER A 388 10.71 -36.88 19.08
C SER A 388 11.74 -35.74 19.09
N GLY A 389 11.38 -34.53 18.67
CA GLY A 389 12.30 -33.36 18.59
C GLY A 389 11.91 -32.38 17.53
N ALA A 390 12.82 -32.02 16.64
CA ALA A 390 12.55 -31.11 15.54
C ALA A 390 13.44 -31.40 14.32
N THR A 391 12.92 -31.09 13.14
CA THR A 391 13.68 -31.12 11.88
C THR A 391 13.93 -29.69 11.42
N LEU A 392 15.19 -29.33 11.21
CA LEU A 392 15.56 -28.01 10.70
C LEU A 392 15.07 -27.84 9.26
N ARG A 393 14.62 -26.66 8.95
CA ARG A 393 14.23 -26.24 7.60
C ARG A 393 15.27 -25.29 7.07
N ASP A 394 15.56 -25.43 5.79
CA ASP A 394 16.43 -24.50 5.09
C ASP A 394 15.77 -23.11 4.99
N SER A 395 16.48 -22.10 5.44
CA SER A 395 16.09 -20.70 5.28
C SER A 395 16.59 -20.11 3.96
N ASP A 396 17.50 -20.81 3.25
CA ASP A 396 18.04 -20.38 1.96
C ASP A 396 18.06 -21.55 0.96
N THR A 397 17.07 -21.58 0.08
CA THR A 397 16.97 -22.61 -0.98
C THR A 397 17.96 -22.40 -2.13
N SER A 398 18.80 -21.36 -2.09
CA SER A 398 19.80 -21.09 -3.12
C SER A 398 21.02 -22.02 -3.01
N THR A 399 21.25 -22.63 -1.85
CA THR A 399 22.31 -23.61 -1.59
C THR A 399 21.70 -24.99 -1.36
N PRO A 400 21.62 -25.86 -2.39
CA PRO A 400 21.10 -27.21 -2.21
C PRO A 400 21.91 -28.00 -1.17
N ASP A 401 21.22 -28.75 -0.32
CA ASP A 401 21.78 -29.65 0.70
C ASP A 401 22.44 -28.98 1.93
N VAL A 402 22.37 -27.66 2.08
CA VAL A 402 22.85 -26.93 3.27
C VAL A 402 21.67 -26.29 3.97
N VAL A 403 21.46 -26.63 5.23
CA VAL A 403 20.46 -25.94 6.07
C VAL A 403 21.14 -24.75 6.74
N ASP A 404 20.85 -23.54 6.25
CA ASP A 404 21.43 -22.32 6.77
C ASP A 404 20.66 -21.76 7.99
N PRO A 405 21.39 -21.28 9.02
CA PRO A 405 20.76 -20.57 10.12
C PRO A 405 20.24 -19.20 9.70
N LEU A 406 19.25 -18.72 10.42
CA LEU A 406 18.72 -17.36 10.26
C LEU A 406 19.82 -16.32 10.52
N THR A 407 19.88 -15.30 9.68
CA THR A 407 20.68 -14.10 9.94
C THR A 407 19.82 -13.12 10.72
N ILE A 408 20.14 -12.90 12.00
CA ILE A 408 19.36 -12.07 12.92
C ILE A 408 20.27 -10.93 13.41
N GLY A 409 19.89 -9.68 13.13
CA GLY A 409 20.73 -8.54 13.48
C GLY A 409 22.14 -8.59 12.84
N GLY A 410 22.24 -9.14 11.62
CA GLY A 410 23.51 -9.32 10.92
C GLY A 410 24.39 -10.46 11.47
N LYS A 411 23.89 -11.24 12.43
CA LYS A 411 24.62 -12.34 13.07
C LYS A 411 23.93 -13.68 12.79
N LYS A 412 24.72 -14.72 12.57
CA LYS A 412 24.26 -16.12 12.49
C LYS A 412 24.51 -16.89 13.79
N THR A 413 25.41 -16.41 14.65
CA THR A 413 25.82 -17.08 15.90
C THR A 413 25.70 -16.14 17.09
N PHE A 414 25.18 -16.65 18.20
CA PHE A 414 24.90 -15.94 19.44
C PHE A 414 25.62 -16.64 20.60
N THR A 415 26.41 -15.87 21.36
CA THR A 415 27.30 -16.43 22.40
C THR A 415 26.81 -16.01 23.78
N THR A 416 26.71 -16.97 24.71
CA THR A 416 26.37 -16.71 26.11
C THR A 416 27.47 -15.94 26.83
N ALA A 417 27.05 -15.00 27.70
CA ALA A 417 27.91 -14.18 28.54
C ALA A 417 27.27 -13.94 29.92
N GLY A 418 27.98 -13.25 30.82
CA GLY A 418 27.47 -12.91 32.13
C GLY A 418 27.18 -14.16 32.98
N GLU A 419 25.93 -14.52 33.12
CA GLU A 419 25.46 -15.67 33.90
C GLU A 419 24.98 -16.82 33.00
N GLY A 420 25.69 -17.10 31.91
CA GLY A 420 25.31 -18.12 30.94
C GLY A 420 24.12 -17.75 30.08
N LYS A 421 23.89 -16.46 29.84
CA LYS A 421 22.72 -15.97 29.08
C LYS A 421 23.12 -15.33 27.77
N VAL A 422 22.22 -15.42 26.79
CA VAL A 422 22.27 -14.62 25.56
C VAL A 422 20.85 -14.22 25.16
N GLU A 423 20.69 -12.95 24.79
CA GLU A 423 19.46 -12.43 24.23
C GLU A 423 19.57 -12.40 22.70
N ILE A 424 18.58 -12.98 22.02
CA ILE A 424 18.45 -12.98 20.57
C ILE A 424 17.18 -12.20 20.24
N ASN A 425 17.38 -11.02 19.69
CA ASN A 425 16.33 -10.07 19.38
C ASN A 425 15.85 -10.23 17.94
N TYR A 426 14.70 -9.62 17.62
CA TYR A 426 14.20 -9.41 16.26
C TYR A 426 13.69 -10.67 15.56
N LEU A 427 13.17 -11.63 16.33
CA LEU A 427 12.47 -12.76 15.79
C LEU A 427 11.01 -12.39 15.52
N ARG A 428 10.54 -12.61 14.30
CA ARG A 428 9.12 -12.42 13.96
C ARG A 428 8.25 -13.33 14.85
N ALA A 429 7.10 -12.82 15.30
CA ALA A 429 6.16 -13.64 16.05
C ALA A 429 5.61 -14.78 15.17
N ASN A 430 5.55 -16.00 15.72
CA ASN A 430 5.11 -17.17 14.98
C ASN A 430 3.59 -17.20 14.77
N ASP A 431 2.84 -16.59 15.68
CA ASP A 431 1.39 -16.43 15.64
C ASP A 431 0.93 -15.13 14.98
N TYR A 432 1.83 -14.39 14.35
CA TYR A 432 1.50 -13.17 13.60
C TYR A 432 2.31 -13.12 12.31
N VAL A 433 1.69 -13.41 11.19
CA VAL A 433 2.37 -13.62 9.90
C VAL A 433 1.64 -12.84 8.81
N ASN A 434 2.40 -12.08 8.01
CA ASN A 434 1.87 -11.33 6.88
C ASN A 434 0.69 -10.42 7.27
N GLY A 435 0.81 -9.74 8.40
CA GLY A 435 -0.19 -8.80 8.89
C GLY A 435 -1.42 -9.43 9.56
N ALA A 436 -1.43 -10.75 9.76
CA ALA A 436 -2.56 -11.47 10.33
C ALA A 436 -2.18 -12.31 11.55
N ALA A 437 -3.02 -12.27 12.58
CA ALA A 437 -2.89 -13.16 13.72
C ALA A 437 -3.35 -14.58 13.33
N LYS A 438 -2.62 -15.58 13.83
CA LYS A 438 -3.02 -16.99 13.82
C LYS A 438 -3.57 -17.34 15.20
N SER A 439 -4.73 -17.96 15.26
CA SER A 439 -5.22 -18.58 16.49
C SER A 439 -4.42 -19.85 16.80
N GLU A 440 -4.53 -20.36 18.02
CA GLU A 440 -3.73 -21.49 18.47
C GLU A 440 -3.98 -22.77 17.63
N ASP A 441 -5.20 -22.97 17.16
CA ASP A 441 -5.61 -24.04 16.24
C ASP A 441 -5.09 -23.88 14.79
N GLN A 442 -4.69 -22.66 14.41
CA GLN A 442 -4.06 -22.37 13.11
C GLN A 442 -2.54 -22.50 13.14
N LEU A 443 -1.95 -22.60 14.33
CA LEU A 443 -0.52 -22.82 14.48
C LEU A 443 -0.20 -24.29 14.19
N THR A 444 0.75 -24.52 13.30
CA THR A 444 1.19 -25.84 12.87
C THR A 444 2.54 -26.19 13.49
N ASN A 445 2.99 -27.41 13.28
CA ASN A 445 4.33 -27.85 13.67
C ASN A 445 5.43 -27.12 12.86
N ASP A 446 5.09 -26.46 11.76
CA ASP A 446 6.02 -25.65 10.97
C ASP A 446 6.18 -24.21 11.48
N ASP A 447 5.36 -23.80 12.45
CA ASP A 447 5.42 -22.46 13.03
C ASP A 447 6.34 -22.45 14.28
N TYR A 448 7.56 -22.98 14.15
CA TYR A 448 8.56 -22.99 15.20
C TYR A 448 9.90 -22.45 14.71
N TYR A 449 10.65 -21.86 15.63
CA TYR A 449 12.09 -21.71 15.55
C TYR A 449 12.75 -22.84 16.33
N CYS A 450 13.96 -23.21 15.91
CA CYS A 450 14.82 -24.14 16.65
C CYS A 450 16.12 -23.46 17.04
N LEU A 451 16.48 -23.62 18.29
CA LEU A 451 17.78 -23.25 18.80
C LEU A 451 18.72 -24.49 18.68
N VAL A 452 19.87 -24.28 18.04
CA VAL A 452 20.90 -25.29 17.88
C VAL A 452 22.16 -24.81 18.58
N GLU A 453 22.67 -25.61 19.51
CA GLU A 453 23.97 -25.35 20.13
C GLU A 453 25.08 -25.81 19.18
N THR A 454 25.96 -24.89 18.79
CA THR A 454 27.11 -25.20 17.91
C THR A 454 28.41 -25.34 18.68
N LYS A 455 28.45 -24.82 19.92
CA LYS A 455 29.59 -24.95 20.83
C LYS A 455 29.11 -24.94 22.28
N ALA A 456 29.48 -25.97 23.03
CA ALA A 456 29.19 -26.06 24.45
C ALA A 456 30.18 -25.21 25.28
N PRO A 457 29.83 -24.83 26.52
CA PRO A 457 30.79 -24.25 27.47
C PRO A 457 31.94 -25.23 27.76
N GLU A 458 33.07 -24.69 28.20
CA GLU A 458 34.22 -25.50 28.56
C GLU A 458 33.85 -26.49 29.65
N GLY A 459 34.20 -27.78 29.44
CA GLY A 459 33.92 -28.86 30.37
C GLY A 459 32.55 -29.54 30.19
N TYR A 460 31.75 -29.13 29.24
CA TYR A 460 30.41 -29.68 28.95
C TYR A 460 30.34 -30.40 27.60
N SER A 461 29.38 -31.32 27.50
CA SER A 461 29.02 -31.96 26.24
C SER A 461 27.95 -31.15 25.53
N LEU A 462 28.04 -31.03 24.22
CA LEU A 462 27.13 -30.28 23.37
C LEU A 462 25.73 -30.91 23.40
N GLN A 463 24.71 -30.07 23.51
CA GLN A 463 23.31 -30.47 23.27
C GLN A 463 23.09 -30.62 21.76
N ALA A 464 22.97 -31.86 21.30
CA ALA A 464 22.91 -32.15 19.86
C ALA A 464 21.54 -31.95 19.24
N ASP A 465 20.45 -32.10 20.03
CA ASP A 465 19.10 -32.03 19.52
C ASP A 465 18.63 -30.57 19.39
N PRO A 466 18.05 -30.15 18.24
CA PRO A 466 17.46 -28.84 18.08
C PRO A 466 16.30 -28.64 19.05
N LEU A 467 16.28 -27.51 19.75
CA LEU A 467 15.24 -27.15 20.73
C LEU A 467 14.19 -26.25 20.10
N PRO A 468 12.96 -26.74 19.86
CA PRO A 468 11.90 -25.93 19.26
C PRO A 468 11.32 -24.94 20.28
N PHE A 469 11.10 -23.70 19.82
CA PHE A 469 10.45 -22.64 20.59
C PHE A 469 9.60 -21.76 19.69
N ARG A 470 8.70 -20.96 20.29
CA ARG A 470 7.89 -19.96 19.60
C ARG A 470 8.07 -18.58 20.24
N VAL A 471 8.09 -17.56 19.40
CA VAL A 471 7.93 -16.17 19.80
C VAL A 471 6.50 -15.78 19.52
N MET A 472 5.76 -15.37 20.56
CA MET A 472 4.32 -15.05 20.45
C MET A 472 4.12 -13.55 20.38
N ALA A 473 3.12 -13.11 19.60
CA ALA A 473 2.81 -11.69 19.39
C ALA A 473 2.50 -10.95 20.69
N GLU A 474 1.80 -11.58 21.62
CA GLU A 474 1.51 -11.00 22.94
C GLU A 474 2.78 -10.66 23.72
N LYS A 475 3.79 -11.52 23.67
CA LYS A 475 5.10 -11.24 24.31
C LYS A 475 5.86 -10.14 23.55
N ALA A 476 5.80 -10.16 22.22
CA ALA A 476 6.40 -9.12 21.39
C ALA A 476 5.82 -7.73 21.70
N GLU A 477 4.50 -7.60 21.81
CA GLU A 477 3.81 -6.36 22.17
C GLU A 477 4.22 -5.86 23.56
N LYS A 478 4.31 -6.76 24.53
CA LYS A 478 4.73 -6.46 25.91
C LYS A 478 6.25 -6.30 26.06
N LYS A 479 7.02 -6.47 24.97
CA LYS A 479 8.50 -6.52 24.99
C LYS A 479 9.06 -7.55 25.98
N ALA A 480 8.30 -8.61 26.21
CA ALA A 480 8.69 -9.70 27.08
C ALA A 480 9.45 -10.77 26.30
N ALA A 481 10.46 -11.37 26.92
CA ALA A 481 11.24 -12.43 26.30
C ALA A 481 10.49 -13.77 26.31
N THR A 482 10.74 -14.60 25.29
CA THR A 482 10.54 -16.04 25.37
C THR A 482 11.76 -16.63 26.06
N GLU A 483 11.58 -17.39 27.13
CA GLU A 483 12.67 -18.02 27.87
C GLU A 483 12.91 -19.43 27.34
N VAL A 484 14.16 -19.76 27.02
CA VAL A 484 14.60 -21.10 26.60
C VAL A 484 15.81 -21.51 27.44
N THR A 485 15.69 -22.65 28.12
CA THR A 485 16.79 -23.19 28.92
C THR A 485 17.44 -24.37 28.18
N VAL A 486 18.75 -24.30 28.02
CA VAL A 486 19.57 -25.36 27.40
C VAL A 486 20.46 -25.97 28.48
N THR A 487 20.32 -27.27 28.73
CA THR A 487 21.03 -27.96 29.81
C THR A 487 22.01 -28.98 29.26
N ASP A 488 23.27 -28.79 29.56
CA ASP A 488 24.34 -29.72 29.17
C ASP A 488 24.73 -30.66 30.28
N VAL A 489 25.38 -31.74 29.89
CA VAL A 489 25.98 -32.71 30.80
C VAL A 489 27.49 -32.45 30.91
N PRO A 490 28.08 -32.35 32.09
CA PRO A 490 29.52 -32.26 32.23
C PRO A 490 30.24 -33.42 31.52
N LYS A 491 31.34 -33.13 30.82
CA LYS A 491 32.08 -34.14 29.99
C LYS A 491 32.40 -35.44 30.71
N ASN A 492 32.53 -35.40 32.00
CA ASN A 492 32.87 -36.59 32.81
C ASN A 492 31.69 -37.20 33.56
N ALA A 493 30.45 -36.62 33.43
CA ALA A 493 29.29 -37.10 34.20
C ALA A 493 28.68 -38.41 33.66
N GLY A 494 29.02 -38.79 32.44
CA GLY A 494 28.54 -40.03 31.79
C GLY A 494 29.54 -41.18 31.73
N PHE A 495 30.82 -40.92 31.95
CA PHE A 495 31.87 -41.92 31.90
C PHE A 495 32.50 -42.10 33.30
N ARG A 496 31.75 -42.68 34.21
CA ARG A 496 32.44 -43.39 35.29
C ARG A 496 33.07 -44.61 34.63
N LEU A 497 34.43 -44.69 34.63
CA LEU A 497 35.11 -45.93 34.28
C LEU A 497 34.43 -47.04 35.07
N PRO A 498 34.03 -48.13 34.41
CA PRO A 498 33.34 -49.21 35.12
C PRO A 498 34.27 -49.74 36.20
N LEU A 499 33.87 -49.51 37.45
CA LEU A 499 34.22 -50.43 38.49
C LEU A 499 33.71 -51.76 37.97
N THR A 500 34.61 -52.70 37.74
CA THR A 500 34.41 -54.06 37.23
C THR A 500 33.18 -54.72 37.87
N GLY A 501 31.98 -54.55 37.26
CA GLY A 501 30.72 -55.13 37.72
C GLY A 501 29.67 -55.00 36.62
N ALA A 502 28.79 -56.00 36.55
CA ALA A 502 27.86 -56.27 35.43
C ALA A 502 26.98 -55.13 34.91
N ASN A 503 26.86 -53.99 35.63
CA ASN A 503 26.02 -52.84 35.21
C ASN A 503 26.69 -51.86 34.23
N GLY A 504 28.03 -51.89 34.08
CA GLY A 504 28.78 -51.05 33.14
C GLY A 504 28.67 -51.49 31.69
N VAL A 505 28.42 -52.78 31.48
CA VAL A 505 28.32 -53.37 30.12
C VAL A 505 27.00 -52.95 29.43
N ILE A 506 25.93 -52.75 30.21
CA ILE A 506 24.62 -52.39 29.66
C ILE A 506 24.64 -50.95 29.12
N PHE A 507 25.35 -50.02 29.80
CA PHE A 507 25.42 -48.61 29.35
C PHE A 507 26.26 -48.47 28.08
N LEU A 508 27.41 -49.19 28.00
CA LEU A 508 28.25 -49.18 26.82
C LEU A 508 27.58 -49.86 25.61
N THR A 509 26.75 -50.89 25.84
CA THR A 509 26.01 -51.56 24.75
C THR A 509 24.87 -50.70 24.23
N VAL A 510 24.17 -49.94 25.06
CA VAL A 510 23.10 -49.05 24.62
C VAL A 510 23.67 -47.83 23.86
N ALA A 511 24.74 -47.21 24.37
CA ALA A 511 25.40 -46.10 23.68
C ALA A 511 26.04 -46.55 22.35
N GLY A 512 26.67 -47.74 22.34
CA GLY A 512 27.23 -48.32 21.13
C GLY A 512 26.16 -48.71 20.10
N ALA A 513 25.01 -49.24 20.54
CA ALA A 513 23.88 -49.57 19.66
C ALA A 513 23.26 -48.33 19.02
N LEU A 514 23.15 -47.22 19.77
CA LEU A 514 22.66 -45.93 19.24
C LEU A 514 23.60 -45.31 18.21
N LEU A 515 24.91 -45.38 18.44
CA LEU A 515 25.92 -44.94 17.47
C LEU A 515 25.95 -45.81 16.20
N VAL A 516 25.78 -47.11 16.32
CA VAL A 516 25.71 -48.03 15.17
C VAL A 516 24.41 -47.84 14.42
N ALA A 517 23.27 -47.64 15.12
CA ALA A 517 21.99 -47.37 14.51
C ALA A 517 21.98 -45.99 13.78
N GLY A 518 22.54 -44.94 14.40
CA GLY A 518 22.73 -43.64 13.76
C GLY A 518 23.64 -43.71 12.53
N GLY A 519 24.79 -44.40 12.65
CA GLY A 519 25.70 -44.61 11.52
C GLY A 519 25.09 -45.44 10.38
N ALA A 520 24.26 -46.44 10.70
CA ALA A 520 23.56 -47.26 9.70
C ALA A 520 22.47 -46.48 8.98
N VAL A 521 21.77 -45.59 9.67
CA VAL A 521 20.74 -44.69 9.05
C VAL A 521 21.41 -43.71 8.09
N VAL A 522 22.53 -43.10 8.48
CA VAL A 522 23.30 -42.19 7.62
C VAL A 522 23.88 -42.95 6.41
N ALA A 523 24.44 -44.15 6.61
CA ALA A 523 24.96 -44.96 5.52
C ALA A 523 23.84 -45.43 4.57
N TYR A 524 22.67 -45.79 5.09
CA TYR A 524 21.50 -46.19 4.30
C TYR A 524 20.91 -45.00 3.52
N ALA A 525 20.83 -43.84 4.13
CA ALA A 525 20.38 -42.59 3.46
C ALA A 525 21.33 -42.21 2.32
N ASN A 526 22.65 -42.28 2.55
CA ASN A 526 23.65 -42.01 1.52
C ASN A 526 23.61 -43.06 0.38
N LYS A 527 23.37 -44.35 0.69
CA LYS A 527 23.23 -45.38 -0.34
C LYS A 527 22.00 -45.19 -1.22
N ARG A 528 20.89 -44.72 -0.68
CA ARG A 528 19.70 -44.39 -1.48
C ARG A 528 19.92 -43.18 -2.41
N ARG A 529 20.74 -42.21 -1.99
CA ARG A 529 21.09 -41.05 -2.83
C ARG A 529 21.98 -41.41 -4.03
N HIS A 530 22.81 -42.46 -3.90
CA HIS A 530 23.63 -42.94 -5.02
C HIS A 530 22.89 -43.84 -6.01
N VAL A 531 21.79 -44.48 -5.62
CA VAL A 531 20.97 -45.34 -6.50
C VAL A 531 19.97 -44.54 -7.34
N ALA A 532 19.67 -43.28 -6.96
CA ALA A 532 18.76 -42.39 -7.71
C ALA A 532 19.47 -41.56 -8.80
N LYS A 533 20.78 -41.79 -9.06
CA LYS A 533 21.58 -41.09 -10.08
C LYS A 533 22.04 -42.00 -11.23
N HIS A 534 21.38 -43.14 -11.47
CA HIS A 534 21.56 -43.96 -12.68
C HIS A 534 20.24 -44.20 -13.37
#